data_4f81930b2b8007c8044dc3a3f07921cd
#
_entry.id   4f81930b2b8007c8044dc3a3f07921cd
#
_cell.length_a   1.000
_cell.length_b   1.000
_cell.length_c   1.000
_cell.angle_alpha   90.00
_cell.angle_beta   90.00
_cell.angle_gamma   90.00
#
_symmetry.space_group_name_H-M   'P 1'
#
loop_
_entity.id
_entity.type
_entity.pdbx_description
1 polymer ?
#
loop_
_entity_poly.entity_id
_entity_poly.type
_entity_poly.pdbx_seq_one_letter_code
_entity_poly.pdbx_strand_id
1 'polypeptide(L)'
;MKLSFFLAFAVSLLITSFSKAQRQPTAEEEALFSKLMSGINTRHVQWVKNTAKEANEKKLSPDDINNKAKEYAALGSMNGQDIEALAFLVLMQAAKSAREDLKAIMAKVKAVNEQKAKQRELLSKMQQQRTISAIQLDSFKLLQNRTLALQQGRNPDSIKIVRSSSRVKTVSKNEMDAMATKLKNDLDSMSEMGEMESLRLQMAMDRMSKMMSTLSNLLKKISKTADDIIQNLK
;
A
#
# COMPACT_ATOMS: atom_id res chain seq x y z
N MET A 1 22.31 -20.29 -16.02
CA MET A 1 20.97 -20.90 -15.82
C MET A 1 20.47 -20.97 -14.38
N LYS A 2 21.29 -20.75 -13.32
CA LYS A 2 20.83 -20.86 -11.91
C LYS A 2 20.16 -19.60 -11.35
N LEU A 3 20.36 -18.43 -11.93
CA LEU A 3 19.80 -17.15 -11.43
C LEU A 3 18.33 -16.96 -11.81
N SER A 4 17.88 -17.52 -12.93
CA SER A 4 16.47 -17.42 -13.40
C SER A 4 15.49 -18.23 -12.56
N PHE A 5 15.95 -19.32 -11.93
CA PHE A 5 15.11 -20.18 -11.09
C PHE A 5 14.78 -19.53 -9.72
N PHE A 6 15.73 -18.74 -9.16
CA PHE A 6 15.50 -18.04 -7.89
C PHE A 6 14.49 -16.89 -8.04
N LEU A 7 14.51 -16.19 -9.20
CA LEU A 7 13.57 -15.10 -9.47
C LEU A 7 12.12 -15.62 -9.66
N ALA A 8 11.96 -16.77 -10.32
CA ALA A 8 10.64 -17.39 -10.51
C ALA A 8 10.05 -17.93 -9.19
N PHE A 9 10.89 -18.43 -8.28
CA PHE A 9 10.44 -18.92 -6.98
C PHE A 9 10.03 -17.79 -6.03
N ALA A 10 10.75 -16.66 -6.05
CA ALA A 10 10.40 -15.47 -5.27
C ALA A 10 9.07 -14.84 -5.74
N VAL A 11 8.81 -14.84 -7.06
CA VAL A 11 7.55 -14.34 -7.63
C VAL A 11 6.38 -15.26 -7.28
N SER A 12 6.56 -16.60 -7.26
CA SER A 12 5.49 -17.54 -6.90
C SER A 12 5.11 -17.48 -5.41
N LEU A 13 6.07 -17.25 -4.52
CA LEU A 13 5.83 -17.04 -3.09
C LEU A 13 5.09 -15.73 -2.80
N LEU A 14 5.36 -14.67 -3.57
CA LEU A 14 4.61 -13.42 -3.49
C LEU A 14 3.14 -13.60 -3.93
N ILE A 15 2.87 -14.39 -4.97
CA ILE A 15 1.51 -14.61 -5.48
C ILE A 15 0.64 -15.36 -4.45
N THR A 16 1.16 -16.34 -3.74
CA THR A 16 0.40 -17.09 -2.71
C THR A 16 0.14 -16.26 -1.44
N SER A 17 1.05 -15.35 -1.08
CA SER A 17 0.84 -14.39 0.01
C SER A 17 -0.17 -13.31 -0.37
N PHE A 18 -0.19 -12.89 -1.65
CA PHE A 18 -1.13 -11.93 -2.20
C PHE A 18 -2.60 -12.34 -2.04
N SER A 19 -2.91 -13.63 -2.23
CA SER A 19 -4.30 -14.12 -2.16
C SER A 19 -4.88 -14.06 -0.74
N LYS A 20 -4.06 -14.26 0.31
CA LYS A 20 -4.49 -14.18 1.71
C LYS A 20 -4.61 -12.74 2.23
N ALA A 21 -3.72 -11.85 1.81
CA ALA A 21 -3.72 -10.44 2.25
C ALA A 21 -4.80 -9.60 1.52
N GLN A 22 -5.27 -10.04 0.36
CA GLN A 22 -6.38 -9.40 -0.37
C GLN A 22 -7.77 -9.86 0.11
N ARG A 23 -7.85 -10.70 1.17
CA ARG A 23 -9.15 -11.08 1.70
C ARG A 23 -9.94 -9.82 2.07
N GLN A 24 -11.09 -9.69 1.45
CA GLN A 24 -12.08 -8.67 1.84
C GLN A 24 -12.80 -9.14 3.10
N PRO A 25 -13.29 -8.21 3.94
CA PRO A 25 -14.29 -8.55 4.93
C PRO A 25 -15.42 -9.32 4.26
N THR A 26 -15.88 -10.39 4.89
CA THR A 26 -17.01 -11.16 4.38
C THR A 26 -18.30 -10.33 4.50
N ALA A 27 -19.33 -10.71 3.74
CA ALA A 27 -20.64 -10.07 3.87
C ALA A 27 -21.18 -10.17 5.31
N GLU A 28 -20.87 -11.26 6.01
CA GLU A 28 -21.25 -11.48 7.41
C GLU A 28 -20.50 -10.51 8.37
N GLU A 29 -19.16 -10.34 8.16
CA GLU A 29 -18.36 -9.36 8.93
C GLU A 29 -18.85 -7.94 8.69
N GLU A 30 -19.21 -7.57 7.46
CA GLU A 30 -19.77 -6.26 7.12
C GLU A 30 -21.16 -6.04 7.72
N ALA A 31 -22.04 -7.05 7.67
CA ALA A 31 -23.38 -6.98 8.24
C ALA A 31 -23.33 -6.81 9.75
N LEU A 32 -22.49 -7.60 10.46
CA LEU A 32 -22.30 -7.48 11.89
C LEU A 32 -21.70 -6.14 12.27
N PHE A 33 -20.67 -5.67 11.55
CA PHE A 33 -20.09 -4.35 11.75
C PHE A 33 -21.15 -3.24 11.65
N SER A 34 -21.98 -3.27 10.61
CA SER A 34 -23.03 -2.27 10.39
C SER A 34 -24.10 -2.32 11.49
N LYS A 35 -24.51 -3.53 11.88
CA LYS A 35 -25.49 -3.74 12.95
C LYS A 35 -24.99 -3.18 14.29
N LEU A 36 -23.76 -3.51 14.69
CA LEU A 36 -23.16 -3.01 15.93
C LEU A 36 -22.96 -1.50 15.88
N MET A 37 -22.35 -0.95 14.83
CA MET A 37 -22.09 0.49 14.69
C MET A 37 -23.36 1.35 14.72
N SER A 38 -24.49 0.84 14.24
CA SER A 38 -25.77 1.55 14.29
C SER A 38 -26.52 1.38 15.63
N GLY A 39 -26.22 0.32 16.38
CA GLY A 39 -26.93 -0.03 17.62
C GLY A 39 -26.30 0.52 18.89
N ILE A 40 -24.99 0.81 18.89
CA ILE A 40 -24.27 1.26 20.09
C ILE A 40 -24.30 2.80 20.26
N ASN A 41 -24.03 3.27 21.47
CA ASN A 41 -24.02 4.69 21.80
C ASN A 41 -22.96 5.45 20.98
N THR A 42 -23.25 6.69 20.61
CA THR A 42 -22.35 7.58 19.84
C THR A 42 -20.97 7.74 20.48
N ARG A 43 -20.87 7.70 21.81
CA ARG A 43 -19.60 7.74 22.55
C ARG A 43 -18.70 6.56 22.15
N HIS A 44 -19.25 5.35 22.07
CA HIS A 44 -18.50 4.15 21.67
C HIS A 44 -18.12 4.20 20.19
N VAL A 45 -19.02 4.66 19.34
CA VAL A 45 -18.75 4.89 17.91
C VAL A 45 -17.57 5.84 17.72
N GLN A 46 -17.53 6.94 18.49
CA GLN A 46 -16.43 7.92 18.38
C GLN A 46 -15.11 7.32 18.89
N TRP A 47 -15.14 6.57 20.00
CA TRP A 47 -13.97 5.87 20.50
C TRP A 47 -13.42 4.86 19.45
N VAL A 48 -14.30 4.05 18.84
CA VAL A 48 -13.92 3.10 17.77
C VAL A 48 -13.24 3.81 16.62
N LYS A 49 -13.79 4.92 16.12
CA LYS A 49 -13.19 5.69 15.01
C LYS A 49 -11.82 6.25 15.38
N ASN A 50 -11.68 6.83 16.56
CA ASN A 50 -10.43 7.42 17.03
C ASN A 50 -9.34 6.35 17.24
N THR A 51 -9.71 5.22 17.87
CA THR A 51 -8.79 4.11 18.12
C THR A 51 -8.38 3.42 16.80
N ALA A 52 -9.28 3.29 15.84
CA ALA A 52 -8.96 2.76 14.52
C ALA A 52 -8.00 3.67 13.74
N LYS A 53 -8.18 4.98 13.83
CA LYS A 53 -7.25 5.95 13.25
C LYS A 53 -5.87 5.82 13.90
N GLU A 54 -5.80 5.83 15.22
CA GLU A 54 -4.55 5.64 15.97
C GLU A 54 -3.88 4.30 15.63
N ALA A 55 -4.67 3.22 15.52
CA ALA A 55 -4.17 1.90 15.14
C ALA A 55 -3.48 1.91 13.78
N ASN A 56 -3.98 2.66 12.81
CA ASN A 56 -3.35 2.79 11.50
C ASN A 56 -2.10 3.69 11.52
N GLU A 57 -2.15 4.83 12.21
CA GLU A 57 -1.04 5.76 12.35
C GLU A 57 0.16 5.12 13.07
N LYS A 58 -0.09 4.46 14.19
CA LYS A 58 0.93 3.80 15.03
C LYS A 58 1.22 2.35 14.63
N LYS A 59 0.52 1.82 13.62
CA LYS A 59 0.64 0.44 13.14
C LYS A 59 0.44 -0.60 14.25
N LEU A 60 -0.55 -0.37 15.12
CA LEU A 60 -0.86 -1.25 16.24
C LEU A 60 -1.18 -2.68 15.77
N SER A 61 -0.75 -3.66 16.56
CA SER A 61 -1.12 -5.06 16.36
C SER A 61 -2.58 -5.33 16.78
N PRO A 62 -3.19 -6.46 16.38
CA PRO A 62 -4.49 -6.86 16.88
C PRO A 62 -4.53 -7.02 18.41
N ASP A 63 -3.42 -7.44 19.02
CA ASP A 63 -3.31 -7.58 20.48
C ASP A 63 -3.30 -6.22 21.17
N ASP A 64 -2.60 -5.22 20.63
CA ASP A 64 -2.62 -3.84 21.13
C ASP A 64 -4.04 -3.27 21.08
N ILE A 65 -4.77 -3.53 19.99
CA ILE A 65 -6.17 -3.09 19.81
C ILE A 65 -7.06 -3.76 20.86
N ASN A 66 -6.87 -5.06 21.11
CA ASN A 66 -7.62 -5.78 22.13
C ASN A 66 -7.32 -5.24 23.54
N ASN A 67 -6.08 -4.89 23.84
CA ASN A 67 -5.70 -4.27 25.11
C ASN A 67 -6.34 -2.89 25.28
N LYS A 68 -6.36 -2.06 24.23
CA LYS A 68 -7.07 -0.78 24.24
C LYS A 68 -8.59 -0.95 24.47
N ALA A 69 -9.19 -2.00 23.90
CA ALA A 69 -10.59 -2.31 24.15
C ALA A 69 -10.84 -2.69 25.62
N LYS A 70 -9.93 -3.48 26.23
CA LYS A 70 -9.99 -3.81 27.68
C LYS A 70 -9.85 -2.58 28.57
N GLU A 71 -8.87 -1.70 28.27
CA GLU A 71 -8.64 -0.45 29.00
C GLU A 71 -9.88 0.45 28.94
N TYR A 72 -10.47 0.59 27.75
CA TYR A 72 -11.70 1.38 27.59
C TYR A 72 -12.89 0.77 28.32
N ALA A 73 -13.05 -0.55 28.24
CA ALA A 73 -14.13 -1.28 28.89
C ALA A 73 -14.05 -1.20 30.43
N ALA A 74 -12.84 -1.17 30.99
CA ALA A 74 -12.63 -1.01 32.43
C ALA A 74 -13.20 0.31 32.98
N LEU A 75 -13.26 1.36 32.16
CA LEU A 75 -13.85 2.66 32.54
C LEU A 75 -15.38 2.63 32.59
N GLY A 76 -16.02 1.62 31.99
CA GLY A 76 -17.49 1.54 31.84
C GLY A 76 -18.15 0.29 32.45
N SER A 77 -17.38 -0.52 33.20
CA SER A 77 -17.89 -1.80 33.78
C SER A 77 -18.47 -2.77 32.74
N MET A 78 -17.87 -2.80 31.56
CA MET A 78 -18.30 -3.63 30.44
C MET A 78 -17.86 -5.09 30.62
N ASN A 79 -18.63 -6.03 30.06
CA ASN A 79 -18.33 -7.46 30.15
C ASN A 79 -17.33 -7.90 29.04
N GLY A 80 -16.92 -9.17 29.07
CA GLY A 80 -15.94 -9.72 28.10
C GLY A 80 -16.45 -9.72 26.65
N GLN A 81 -17.75 -9.87 26.42
CA GLN A 81 -18.35 -9.84 25.09
C GLN A 81 -18.35 -8.43 24.50
N ASP A 82 -18.59 -7.42 25.34
CA ASP A 82 -18.54 -6.00 24.95
C ASP A 82 -17.11 -5.61 24.52
N ILE A 83 -16.08 -6.13 25.24
CA ILE A 83 -14.68 -5.93 24.91
C ILE A 83 -14.35 -6.52 23.53
N GLU A 84 -14.78 -7.77 23.29
CA GLU A 84 -14.57 -8.45 22.01
C GLU A 84 -15.27 -7.72 20.85
N ALA A 85 -16.48 -7.19 21.09
CA ALA A 85 -17.21 -6.40 20.11
C ALA A 85 -16.52 -5.07 19.80
N LEU A 86 -16.04 -4.35 20.81
CA LEU A 86 -15.30 -3.10 20.63
C LEU A 86 -14.01 -3.37 19.85
N ALA A 87 -13.25 -4.43 20.18
CA ALA A 87 -12.06 -4.82 19.46
C ALA A 87 -12.38 -5.18 17.99
N PHE A 88 -13.46 -5.92 17.73
CA PHE A 88 -13.95 -6.22 16.39
C PHE A 88 -14.26 -4.95 15.60
N LEU A 89 -14.99 -4.00 16.19
CA LEU A 89 -15.35 -2.74 15.53
C LEU A 89 -14.10 -1.90 15.17
N VAL A 90 -13.14 -1.80 16.08
CA VAL A 90 -11.87 -1.10 15.82
C VAL A 90 -11.08 -1.79 14.72
N LEU A 91 -10.92 -3.11 14.78
CA LEU A 91 -10.22 -3.88 13.76
C LEU A 91 -10.86 -3.75 12.39
N MET A 92 -12.19 -3.82 12.31
CA MET A 92 -12.96 -3.67 11.07
C MET A 92 -12.76 -2.29 10.45
N GLN A 93 -12.87 -1.24 11.27
CA GLN A 93 -12.65 0.14 10.83
C GLN A 93 -11.21 0.38 10.42
N ALA A 94 -10.23 -0.15 11.17
CA ALA A 94 -8.82 -0.05 10.86
C ALA A 94 -8.45 -0.82 9.58
N ALA A 95 -9.01 -2.01 9.38
CA ALA A 95 -8.79 -2.81 8.17
C ALA A 95 -9.32 -2.13 6.90
N LYS A 96 -10.48 -1.47 6.98
CA LYS A 96 -11.02 -0.69 5.86
C LYS A 96 -10.06 0.44 5.45
N SER A 97 -9.53 1.19 6.39
CA SER A 97 -8.57 2.27 6.11
C SER A 97 -7.21 1.72 5.64
N ALA A 98 -6.67 0.69 6.30
CA ALA A 98 -5.39 0.08 5.92
C ALA A 98 -5.42 -0.52 4.50
N ARG A 99 -6.58 -0.90 4.00
CA ARG A 99 -6.77 -1.39 2.64
C ARG A 99 -6.58 -0.30 1.59
N GLU A 100 -7.04 0.92 1.87
CA GLU A 100 -6.81 2.05 0.95
C GLU A 100 -5.32 2.42 0.92
N ASP A 101 -4.64 2.38 2.07
CA ASP A 101 -3.19 2.56 2.15
C ASP A 101 -2.45 1.49 1.34
N LEU A 102 -2.88 0.22 1.43
CA LEU A 102 -2.31 -0.87 0.66
C LEU A 102 -2.44 -0.66 -0.84
N LYS A 103 -3.62 -0.21 -1.31
CA LYS A 103 -3.83 0.13 -2.73
C LYS A 103 -2.90 1.26 -3.18
N ALA A 104 -2.70 2.28 -2.34
CA ALA A 104 -1.79 3.38 -2.66
C ALA A 104 -0.33 2.91 -2.77
N ILE A 105 0.13 2.05 -1.86
CA ILE A 105 1.48 1.45 -1.93
C ILE A 105 1.62 0.60 -3.20
N MET A 106 0.64 -0.24 -3.53
CA MET A 106 0.66 -1.06 -4.75
C MET A 106 0.73 -0.20 -6.02
N ALA A 107 -0.05 0.88 -6.08
CA ALA A 107 0.00 1.81 -7.21
C ALA A 107 1.39 2.45 -7.35
N LYS A 108 2.03 2.80 -6.23
CA LYS A 108 3.38 3.37 -6.23
C LYS A 108 4.43 2.37 -6.70
N VAL A 109 4.40 1.12 -6.21
CA VAL A 109 5.28 0.03 -6.67
C VAL A 109 5.14 -0.18 -8.18
N LYS A 110 3.90 -0.21 -8.68
CA LYS A 110 3.62 -0.33 -10.12
C LYS A 110 4.23 0.83 -10.90
N ALA A 111 4.01 2.08 -10.47
CA ALA A 111 4.54 3.26 -11.14
C ALA A 111 6.08 3.26 -11.18
N VAL A 112 6.76 2.87 -10.10
CA VAL A 112 8.23 2.72 -10.07
C VAL A 112 8.69 1.68 -11.09
N ASN A 113 8.05 0.52 -11.12
CA ASN A 113 8.44 -0.56 -12.05
C ASN A 113 8.22 -0.17 -13.52
N GLU A 114 7.11 0.48 -13.84
CA GLU A 114 6.84 1.00 -15.19
C GLU A 114 7.86 2.06 -15.61
N GLN A 115 8.24 2.95 -14.71
CA GLN A 115 9.25 3.97 -14.97
C GLN A 115 10.63 3.34 -15.19
N LYS A 116 11.02 2.34 -14.39
CA LYS A 116 12.26 1.56 -14.59
C LYS A 116 12.29 0.88 -15.96
N ALA A 117 11.19 0.27 -16.39
CA ALA A 117 11.09 -0.37 -17.69
C ALA A 117 11.32 0.62 -18.83
N LYS A 118 10.67 1.79 -18.78
CA LYS A 118 10.85 2.86 -19.78
C LYS A 118 12.28 3.41 -19.83
N GLN A 119 12.93 3.55 -18.68
CA GLN A 119 14.33 4.01 -18.62
C GLN A 119 15.29 2.97 -19.19
N ARG A 120 15.10 1.67 -18.90
CA ARG A 120 15.90 0.58 -19.48
C ARG A 120 15.76 0.53 -20.99
N GLU A 121 14.54 0.68 -21.50
CA GLU A 121 14.27 0.73 -22.93
C GLU A 121 15.01 1.91 -23.60
N LEU A 122 14.91 3.11 -23.02
CA LEU A 122 15.60 4.29 -23.56
C LEU A 122 17.12 4.11 -23.51
N LEU A 123 17.69 3.60 -22.40
CA LEU A 123 19.11 3.33 -22.25
C LEU A 123 19.60 2.34 -23.31
N SER A 124 18.85 1.25 -23.55
CA SER A 124 19.16 0.27 -24.60
C SER A 124 19.19 0.91 -26.00
N LYS A 125 18.21 1.76 -26.32
CA LYS A 125 18.16 2.49 -27.60
C LYS A 125 19.33 3.45 -27.75
N MET A 126 19.73 4.16 -26.70
CA MET A 126 20.88 5.07 -26.71
C MET A 126 22.22 4.33 -26.93
N GLN A 127 22.37 3.13 -26.38
CA GLN A 127 23.57 2.32 -26.55
C GLN A 127 23.71 1.75 -27.96
N GLN A 128 22.60 1.53 -28.66
CA GLN A 128 22.58 0.98 -30.02
C GLN A 128 22.75 2.05 -31.10
N GLN A 129 22.52 3.31 -30.80
CA GLN A 129 22.51 4.40 -31.77
C GLN A 129 23.65 5.40 -31.48
N ARG A 130 24.31 5.87 -32.55
CA ARG A 130 25.35 6.91 -32.46
C ARG A 130 24.78 8.34 -32.44
N THR A 131 23.48 8.47 -32.70
CA THR A 131 22.77 9.77 -32.76
C THR A 131 21.46 9.67 -32.02
N ILE A 132 21.13 10.70 -31.26
CA ILE A 132 19.86 10.82 -30.55
C ILE A 132 18.90 11.68 -31.36
N SER A 133 17.69 11.17 -31.62
CA SER A 133 16.63 11.97 -32.24
C SER A 133 16.04 12.97 -31.22
N ALA A 134 15.42 14.05 -31.70
CA ALA A 134 14.70 15.01 -30.84
C ALA A 134 13.64 14.31 -29.97
N ILE A 135 12.99 13.27 -30.50
CA ILE A 135 11.99 12.47 -29.77
C ILE A 135 12.62 11.72 -28.60
N GLN A 136 13.83 11.18 -28.75
CA GLN A 136 14.54 10.47 -27.68
C GLN A 136 15.01 11.46 -26.59
N LEU A 137 15.44 12.66 -26.98
CA LEU A 137 15.82 13.71 -26.04
C LEU A 137 14.60 14.19 -25.22
N ASP A 138 13.45 14.39 -25.86
CA ASP A 138 12.21 14.74 -25.16
C ASP A 138 11.75 13.61 -24.23
N SER A 139 11.90 12.35 -24.66
CA SER A 139 11.64 11.17 -23.83
C SER A 139 12.58 11.11 -22.61
N PHE A 140 13.85 11.41 -22.79
CA PHE A 140 14.83 11.47 -21.70
C PHE A 140 14.43 12.53 -20.66
N LYS A 141 14.13 13.75 -21.07
CA LYS A 141 13.68 14.83 -20.18
C LYS A 141 12.39 14.46 -19.45
N LEU A 142 11.44 13.86 -20.15
CA LEU A 142 10.19 13.38 -19.53
C LEU A 142 10.46 12.34 -18.44
N LEU A 143 11.31 11.36 -18.73
CA LEU A 143 11.65 10.31 -17.79
C LEU A 143 12.34 10.86 -16.55
N GLN A 144 13.27 11.82 -16.70
CA GLN A 144 13.90 12.50 -15.57
C GLN A 144 12.90 13.22 -14.67
N ASN A 145 11.99 14.01 -15.28
CA ASN A 145 10.97 14.72 -14.52
C ASN A 145 10.01 13.78 -13.81
N ARG A 146 9.66 12.65 -14.41
CA ARG A 146 8.83 11.61 -13.78
C ARG A 146 9.55 10.92 -12.63
N THR A 147 10.85 10.62 -12.78
CA THR A 147 11.66 10.06 -11.70
C THR A 147 11.72 11.02 -10.51
N LEU A 148 11.96 12.30 -10.76
CA LEU A 148 11.97 13.33 -9.73
C LEU A 148 10.61 13.44 -9.04
N ALA A 149 9.51 13.37 -9.80
CA ALA A 149 8.15 13.37 -9.22
C ALA A 149 7.93 12.18 -8.30
N LEU A 150 8.36 10.97 -8.69
CA LEU A 150 8.28 9.78 -7.84
C LEU A 150 9.08 9.92 -6.55
N GLN A 151 10.31 10.45 -6.61
CA GLN A 151 11.16 10.71 -5.45
C GLN A 151 10.51 11.71 -4.48
N GLN A 152 9.77 12.69 -5.01
CA GLN A 152 9.04 13.70 -4.24
C GLN A 152 7.63 13.25 -3.80
N GLY A 153 7.27 11.99 -4.04
CA GLY A 153 5.94 11.44 -3.71
C GLY A 153 4.80 11.99 -4.57
N ARG A 154 5.10 12.65 -5.71
CA ARG A 154 4.11 13.18 -6.65
C ARG A 154 3.74 12.14 -7.71
N ASN A 155 2.55 12.25 -8.28
CA ASN A 155 2.12 11.38 -9.37
C ASN A 155 2.96 11.64 -10.65
N PRO A 156 3.73 10.64 -11.17
CA PRO A 156 4.54 10.79 -12.36
C PRO A 156 3.71 11.01 -13.63
N ASP A 157 2.46 10.55 -13.69
CA ASP A 157 1.61 10.68 -14.86
C ASP A 157 1.04 12.09 -15.04
N SER A 158 1.12 12.94 -14.00
CA SER A 158 0.80 14.36 -14.12
C SER A 158 1.82 15.13 -14.99
N ILE A 159 3.03 14.56 -15.18
CA ILE A 159 4.09 15.15 -15.99
C ILE A 159 3.87 14.79 -17.46
N LYS A 160 3.55 15.79 -18.26
CA LYS A 160 3.32 15.64 -19.72
C LYS A 160 4.57 15.97 -20.52
N ILE A 161 4.66 15.39 -21.73
CA ILE A 161 5.72 15.73 -22.71
C ILE A 161 5.50 17.15 -23.21
N VAL A 162 6.50 18.00 -23.01
CA VAL A 162 6.62 19.26 -23.78
C VAL A 162 7.43 18.93 -25.02
N ARG A 163 6.77 18.78 -26.17
CA ARG A 163 7.46 18.50 -27.43
C ARG A 163 8.27 19.72 -27.86
N SER A 164 9.57 19.50 -28.01
CA SER A 164 10.42 20.52 -28.64
C SER A 164 10.12 20.56 -30.13
N SER A 165 9.86 21.75 -30.67
CA SER A 165 9.66 21.96 -32.12
C SER A 165 10.95 21.88 -32.92
N SER A 166 12.05 21.49 -32.32
CA SER A 166 13.37 21.50 -32.95
C SER A 166 13.62 20.27 -33.83
N ARG A 167 14.16 20.55 -35.01
CA ARG A 167 14.79 19.59 -35.92
C ARG A 167 15.86 18.76 -35.18
N VAL A 168 16.15 17.57 -35.71
CA VAL A 168 17.19 16.63 -35.23
C VAL A 168 18.40 17.39 -34.67
N LYS A 169 18.58 17.35 -33.36
CA LYS A 169 19.78 17.88 -32.71
C LYS A 169 20.79 16.74 -32.63
N THR A 170 21.89 16.86 -33.32
CA THR A 170 23.05 15.97 -33.13
C THR A 170 23.61 16.22 -31.73
N VAL A 171 23.51 15.25 -30.87
CA VAL A 171 24.09 15.25 -29.53
C VAL A 171 25.51 14.70 -29.64
N SER A 172 26.48 15.33 -29.02
CA SER A 172 27.86 14.84 -29.00
C SER A 172 27.97 13.51 -28.23
N LYS A 173 29.03 12.75 -28.50
CA LYS A 173 29.28 11.48 -27.79
C LYS A 173 29.36 11.70 -26.28
N ASN A 174 30.01 12.77 -25.82
CA ASN A 174 30.16 13.09 -24.40
C ASN A 174 28.80 13.40 -23.74
N GLU A 175 27.91 14.12 -24.45
CA GLU A 175 26.54 14.37 -23.95
C GLU A 175 25.74 13.09 -23.89
N MET A 176 25.88 12.16 -24.85
CA MET A 176 25.22 10.85 -24.81
C MET A 176 25.69 10.00 -23.63
N ASP A 177 27.00 9.96 -23.39
CA ASP A 177 27.61 9.23 -22.28
C ASP A 177 27.15 9.81 -20.92
N ALA A 178 27.07 11.13 -20.80
CA ALA A 178 26.53 11.80 -19.62
C ALA A 178 25.05 11.48 -19.38
N MET A 179 24.24 11.47 -20.45
CA MET A 179 22.82 11.10 -20.36
C MET A 179 22.65 9.63 -19.98
N ALA A 180 23.44 8.72 -20.56
CA ALA A 180 23.43 7.30 -20.23
C ALA A 180 23.84 7.05 -18.78
N THR A 181 24.86 7.74 -18.29
CA THR A 181 25.30 7.69 -16.88
C THR A 181 24.19 8.17 -15.95
N LYS A 182 23.54 9.27 -16.29
CA LYS A 182 22.41 9.78 -15.49
C LYS A 182 21.23 8.81 -15.45
N LEU A 183 20.87 8.19 -16.60
CA LEU A 183 19.83 7.14 -16.62
C LEU A 183 20.19 5.93 -15.75
N LYS A 184 21.47 5.52 -15.71
CA LYS A 184 21.92 4.44 -14.83
C LYS A 184 21.75 4.82 -13.35
N ASN A 185 22.21 6.01 -12.96
CA ASN A 185 22.06 6.50 -11.59
C ASN A 185 20.58 6.61 -11.19
N ASP A 186 19.73 7.09 -12.10
CA ASP A 186 18.28 7.16 -11.87
C ASP A 186 17.67 5.76 -11.71
N LEU A 187 18.15 4.76 -12.49
CA LEU A 187 17.72 3.36 -12.37
C LEU A 187 18.12 2.74 -11.03
N ASP A 188 19.32 3.02 -10.55
CA ASP A 188 19.83 2.53 -9.27
C ASP A 188 19.00 3.13 -8.12
N SER A 189 18.81 4.46 -8.12
CA SER A 189 17.96 5.14 -7.15
C SER A 189 16.50 4.62 -7.14
N MET A 190 15.94 4.36 -8.33
CA MET A 190 14.60 3.77 -8.41
C MET A 190 14.58 2.30 -7.98
N SER A 191 15.69 1.58 -8.06
CA SER A 191 15.78 0.22 -7.55
C SER A 191 15.70 0.20 -6.03
N GLU A 192 16.48 1.06 -5.37
CA GLU A 192 16.42 1.26 -3.91
C GLU A 192 15.01 1.67 -3.45
N MET A 193 14.40 2.64 -4.15
CA MET A 193 13.03 3.05 -3.85
C MET A 193 12.01 1.91 -4.05
N GLY A 194 12.17 1.11 -5.10
CA GLY A 194 11.34 -0.05 -5.38
C GLY A 194 11.45 -1.13 -4.30
N GLU A 195 12.65 -1.38 -3.79
CA GLU A 195 12.89 -2.31 -2.68
C GLU A 195 12.23 -1.82 -1.38
N MET A 196 12.40 -0.53 -1.06
CA MET A 196 11.76 0.06 0.12
C MET A 196 10.23 -0.01 0.05
N GLU A 197 9.63 0.32 -1.09
CA GLU A 197 8.17 0.23 -1.26
C GLU A 197 7.68 -1.23 -1.26
N SER A 198 8.49 -2.18 -1.74
CA SER A 198 8.18 -3.61 -1.66
C SER A 198 8.19 -4.12 -0.21
N LEU A 199 9.13 -3.68 0.61
CA LEU A 199 9.16 -3.98 2.04
C LEU A 199 7.95 -3.37 2.77
N ARG A 200 7.58 -2.12 2.45
CA ARG A 200 6.37 -1.49 2.98
C ARG A 200 5.12 -2.25 2.61
N LEU A 201 5.03 -2.70 1.35
CA LEU A 201 3.94 -3.51 0.85
C LEU A 201 3.83 -4.82 1.64
N GLN A 202 4.93 -5.53 1.82
CA GLN A 202 4.98 -6.77 2.59
C GLN A 202 4.50 -6.56 4.03
N MET A 203 5.03 -5.54 4.73
CA MET A 203 4.61 -5.24 6.10
C MET A 203 3.12 -4.87 6.19
N ALA A 204 2.59 -4.12 5.22
CA ALA A 204 1.18 -3.76 5.17
C ALA A 204 0.29 -4.99 4.93
N MET A 205 0.73 -5.91 4.05
CA MET A 205 0.05 -7.17 3.78
C MET A 205 0.03 -8.09 4.99
N ASP A 206 1.14 -8.25 5.69
CA ASP A 206 1.24 -9.09 6.89
C ASP A 206 0.33 -8.57 8.00
N ARG A 207 0.32 -7.24 8.21
CA ARG A 207 -0.57 -6.59 9.16
C ARG A 207 -2.04 -6.80 8.80
N MET A 208 -2.40 -6.61 7.53
CA MET A 208 -3.76 -6.84 7.04
C MET A 208 -4.18 -8.30 7.26
N SER A 209 -3.31 -9.27 6.93
CA SER A 209 -3.58 -10.69 7.13
C SER A 209 -3.85 -11.03 8.61
N LYS A 210 -3.06 -10.48 9.53
CA LYS A 210 -3.27 -10.64 10.98
C LYS A 210 -4.60 -10.04 11.44
N MET A 211 -4.93 -8.82 10.99
CA MET A 211 -6.22 -8.17 11.29
C MET A 211 -7.39 -9.03 10.81
N MET A 212 -7.34 -9.53 9.57
CA MET A 212 -8.42 -10.32 8.99
C MET A 212 -8.58 -11.68 9.69
N SER A 213 -7.48 -12.31 10.12
CA SER A 213 -7.53 -13.56 10.91
C SER A 213 -8.19 -13.31 12.27
N THR A 214 -7.82 -12.24 12.95
CA THR A 214 -8.41 -11.87 14.25
C THR A 214 -9.89 -11.52 14.12
N LEU A 215 -10.27 -10.76 13.07
CA LEU A 215 -11.68 -10.45 12.76
C LEU A 215 -12.53 -11.71 12.63
N SER A 216 -12.05 -12.72 11.87
CA SER A 216 -12.78 -13.99 11.72
C SER A 216 -12.95 -14.75 13.02
N ASN A 217 -11.96 -14.69 13.91
CA ASN A 217 -12.04 -15.32 15.22
C ASN A 217 -13.03 -14.59 16.14
N LEU A 218 -13.03 -13.26 16.14
CA LEU A 218 -13.97 -12.45 16.90
C LEU A 218 -15.39 -12.59 16.36
N LEU A 219 -15.60 -12.61 15.04
CA LEU A 219 -16.91 -12.83 14.44
C LEU A 219 -17.58 -14.09 14.97
N LYS A 220 -16.86 -15.20 15.04
CA LYS A 220 -17.38 -16.48 15.54
C LYS A 220 -17.84 -16.39 17.00
N LYS A 221 -17.22 -15.52 17.81
CA LYS A 221 -17.55 -15.36 19.22
C LYS A 221 -18.76 -14.46 19.43
N ILE A 222 -18.82 -13.33 18.72
CA ILE A 222 -19.80 -12.26 19.00
C ILE A 222 -21.05 -12.31 18.12
N SER A 223 -21.06 -13.09 17.02
CA SER A 223 -22.21 -13.14 16.11
C SER A 223 -23.52 -13.58 16.75
N LYS A 224 -23.44 -14.48 17.75
CA LYS A 224 -24.62 -15.03 18.47
C LYS A 224 -25.14 -14.11 19.58
N THR A 225 -24.33 -13.17 20.04
CA THR A 225 -24.63 -12.29 21.19
C THR A 225 -24.70 -10.80 20.81
N ALA A 226 -24.80 -10.53 19.52
CA ALA A 226 -24.76 -9.16 19.00
C ALA A 226 -25.88 -8.27 19.55
N ASP A 227 -27.06 -8.81 19.79
CA ASP A 227 -28.22 -8.07 20.36
C ASP A 227 -28.00 -7.71 21.83
N ASP A 228 -27.45 -8.64 22.62
CA ASP A 228 -27.10 -8.39 24.02
C ASP A 228 -26.02 -7.32 24.14
N ILE A 229 -24.98 -7.39 23.27
CA ILE A 229 -23.92 -6.38 23.21
C ILE A 229 -24.48 -4.99 22.89
N ILE A 230 -25.43 -4.89 21.95
CA ILE A 230 -26.08 -3.61 21.61
C ILE A 230 -26.84 -3.06 22.82
N GLN A 231 -27.52 -3.91 23.57
CA GLN A 231 -28.21 -3.44 24.78
C GLN A 231 -27.24 -2.90 25.83
N ASN A 232 -26.11 -3.55 26.04
CA ASN A 232 -25.12 -3.14 27.03
C ASN A 232 -24.36 -1.86 26.63
N LEU A 233 -24.21 -1.59 25.33
CA LEU A 233 -23.43 -0.46 24.78
C LEU A 233 -24.30 0.72 24.33
N LYS A 234 -25.62 0.69 24.59
CA LYS A 234 -26.52 1.83 24.44
C LYS A 234 -26.31 2.85 25.54
#